data_b900f6dfb379adf9c97615884b0910db
#
_entry.id   b900f6dfb379adf9c97615884b0910db
#
_cell.length_a   1.000
_cell.length_b   1.000
_cell.length_c   1.000
_cell.angle_alpha   90.00
_cell.angle_beta   90.00
_cell.angle_gamma   90.00
#
_symmetry.space_group_name_H-M   'P 1'
#
loop_
_entity.id
_entity.type
_entity.pdbx_description
1 polymer ?
#
loop_
_entity_poly.entity_id
_entity_poly.type
_entity_poly.pdbx_seq_one_letter_code
_entity_poly.pdbx_strand_id
1 'polypeptide(L)'
;MVDKIFKKHHIVMCDKYSWKLYERDSVKVWFSGYQYNNSFEDMIGTIISMLCSPNFNKHEVFHLIRNISGHFAIVVETNTWVMAAVDKICTVPIFLAECRGVFFISNHAHILKKECNIRKDELNLLASLEVSMSGYTIGDKTLYHRIKRLE
;
A
#
# COMPACT_ATOMS: atom_id res chain seq x y z
N MET A 1 11.70 -3.09 2.57
CA MET A 1 10.46 -3.41 1.84
C MET A 1 9.66 -4.40 2.67
N VAL A 2 8.47 -4.04 3.08
CA VAL A 2 7.56 -4.90 3.82
C VAL A 2 6.35 -5.18 2.93
N ASP A 3 6.11 -6.43 2.67
CA ASP A 3 4.94 -6.97 2.01
C ASP A 3 4.02 -7.56 3.10
N LYS A 4 2.77 -7.11 3.16
CA LYS A 4 1.75 -7.64 4.04
C LYS A 4 0.62 -8.25 3.21
N ILE A 5 0.16 -9.44 3.60
CA ILE A 5 -0.96 -10.14 2.98
C ILE A 5 -2.15 -10.14 3.93
N PHE A 6 -3.30 -9.75 3.42
CA PHE A 6 -4.55 -9.67 4.18
C PHE A 6 -5.63 -10.50 3.50
N LYS A 7 -6.39 -11.28 4.27
CA LYS A 7 -7.51 -12.10 3.77
C LYS A 7 -8.83 -11.35 3.73
N LYS A 8 -9.10 -10.51 4.74
CA LYS A 8 -10.27 -9.61 4.77
C LYS A 8 -9.77 -8.20 4.63
N HIS A 9 -10.08 -7.55 3.52
CA HIS A 9 -9.55 -6.24 3.20
C HIS A 9 -10.57 -5.35 2.51
N HIS A 10 -10.32 -4.06 2.58
CA HIS A 10 -11.03 -3.02 1.85
C HIS A 10 -10.02 -1.98 1.36
N ILE A 11 -9.99 -1.75 0.06
CA ILE A 11 -9.06 -0.81 -0.56
C ILE A 11 -9.82 0.45 -0.92
N VAL A 12 -9.35 1.60 -0.41
CA VAL A 12 -9.94 2.91 -0.68
C VAL A 12 -8.85 3.85 -1.14
N MET A 13 -8.74 4.03 -2.45
CA MET A 13 -7.74 4.92 -3.06
C MET A 13 -8.31 6.30 -3.32
N CYS A 14 -7.46 7.31 -3.17
CA CYS A 14 -7.76 8.70 -3.47
C CYS A 14 -7.19 9.07 -4.84
N ASP A 15 -8.01 9.67 -5.68
CA ASP A 15 -7.64 10.10 -7.05
C ASP A 15 -6.66 11.30 -7.09
N LYS A 16 -6.36 11.89 -5.92
CA LYS A 16 -5.50 13.09 -5.84
C LYS A 16 -4.02 12.84 -6.16
N TYR A 17 -3.59 11.59 -6.20
CA TYR A 17 -2.22 11.20 -6.46
C TYR A 17 -2.15 10.43 -7.77
N SER A 18 -0.99 10.41 -8.42
CA SER A 18 -0.75 9.74 -9.72
C SER A 18 -0.80 8.21 -9.61
N TRP A 19 -1.88 7.69 -9.01
CA TRP A 19 -2.13 6.26 -8.96
C TRP A 19 -2.82 5.80 -10.22
N LYS A 20 -2.31 4.72 -10.81
CA LYS A 20 -2.91 4.04 -11.96
C LYS A 20 -3.49 2.71 -11.49
N LEU A 21 -4.67 2.39 -11.98
CA LEU A 21 -5.32 1.09 -11.77
C LEU A 21 -5.22 0.27 -13.04
N TYR A 22 -4.75 -0.95 -12.92
CA TYR A 22 -4.72 -1.96 -13.97
C TYR A 22 -5.58 -3.13 -13.53
N GLU A 23 -6.52 -3.52 -14.38
CA GLU A 23 -7.46 -4.61 -14.09
C GLU A 23 -7.43 -5.65 -15.21
N ARG A 24 -7.40 -6.92 -14.83
CA ARG A 24 -7.58 -8.05 -15.74
C ARG A 24 -8.16 -9.23 -14.96
N ASP A 25 -9.25 -9.78 -15.46
CA ASP A 25 -9.99 -10.87 -14.82
C ASP A 25 -10.36 -10.51 -13.37
N SER A 26 -9.84 -11.24 -12.40
CA SER A 26 -10.07 -10.99 -10.97
C SER A 26 -8.89 -10.30 -10.26
N VAL A 27 -7.92 -9.82 -11.03
CA VAL A 27 -6.70 -9.18 -10.50
C VAL A 27 -6.79 -7.68 -10.72
N LYS A 28 -6.53 -6.92 -9.64
CA LYS A 28 -6.38 -5.47 -9.69
C LYS A 28 -5.01 -5.08 -9.16
N VAL A 29 -4.35 -4.18 -9.87
CA VAL A 29 -3.04 -3.66 -9.48
C VAL A 29 -3.11 -2.14 -9.47
N TRP A 30 -3.01 -1.55 -8.28
CA TRP A 30 -2.80 -0.11 -8.14
C TRP A 30 -1.31 0.15 -8.04
N PHE A 31 -0.85 1.12 -8.78
CA PHE A 31 0.55 1.53 -8.76
C PHE A 31 0.70 3.03 -8.83
N SER A 32 1.71 3.53 -8.13
CA SER A 32 2.18 4.91 -8.24
C SER A 32 3.70 4.93 -8.13
N GLY A 33 4.33 5.76 -8.95
CA GLY A 33 5.77 5.93 -8.96
C GLY A 33 6.42 5.67 -10.32
N TYR A 34 7.70 5.35 -10.30
CA TYR A 34 8.51 5.07 -11.50
C TYR A 34 9.63 4.06 -11.22
N GLN A 35 10.07 3.41 -12.28
CA GLN A 35 11.16 2.44 -12.29
C GLN A 35 12.31 2.98 -13.14
N TYR A 36 13.56 2.67 -12.74
CA TYR A 36 14.73 3.22 -13.41
C TYR A 36 15.09 2.53 -14.74
N ASN A 37 14.91 1.22 -14.85
CA ASN A 37 15.54 0.41 -15.88
C ASN A 37 14.59 -0.20 -16.92
N ASN A 38 13.28 -0.19 -16.71
CA ASN A 38 12.32 -0.83 -17.59
C ASN A 38 11.03 -0.02 -17.72
N SER A 39 10.23 -0.32 -18.74
CA SER A 39 8.87 0.16 -18.80
C SER A 39 8.08 -0.39 -17.62
N PHE A 40 7.44 0.52 -16.94
CA PHE A 40 6.57 0.22 -15.84
C PHE A 40 5.35 -0.61 -16.27
N GLU A 41 4.80 -0.30 -17.44
CA GLU A 41 3.68 -1.02 -18.05
C GLU A 41 4.01 -2.48 -18.30
N ASP A 42 5.22 -2.79 -18.77
CA ASP A 42 5.70 -4.17 -19.01
C ASP A 42 5.80 -4.97 -17.73
N MET A 43 6.28 -4.33 -16.65
CA MET A 43 6.36 -4.97 -15.34
C MET A 43 4.98 -5.30 -14.78
N ILE A 44 4.03 -4.38 -14.85
CA ILE A 44 2.64 -4.63 -14.41
C ILE A 44 2.00 -5.71 -15.25
N GLY A 45 2.19 -5.68 -16.57
CA GLY A 45 1.75 -6.75 -17.48
C GLY A 45 2.30 -8.11 -17.07
N THR A 46 3.57 -8.18 -16.67
CA THR A 46 4.20 -9.40 -16.17
C THR A 46 3.55 -9.86 -14.86
N ILE A 47 3.39 -8.97 -13.88
CA ILE A 47 2.73 -9.28 -12.59
C ILE A 47 1.32 -9.84 -12.83
N ILE A 48 0.50 -9.16 -13.65
CA ILE A 48 -0.87 -9.60 -13.95
C ILE A 48 -0.86 -10.96 -14.64
N SER A 49 0.03 -11.16 -15.62
CA SER A 49 0.14 -12.45 -16.34
C SER A 49 0.53 -13.59 -15.40
N MET A 50 1.45 -13.37 -14.48
CA MET A 50 1.82 -14.34 -13.45
C MET A 50 0.63 -14.66 -12.53
N LEU A 51 -0.11 -13.64 -12.09
CA LEU A 51 -1.26 -13.79 -11.19
C LEU A 51 -2.46 -14.51 -11.85
N CYS A 52 -2.63 -14.35 -13.16
CA CYS A 52 -3.67 -15.04 -13.92
C CYS A 52 -3.26 -16.48 -14.34
N SER A 53 -2.00 -16.87 -14.10
CA SER A 53 -1.52 -18.22 -14.44
C SER A 53 -2.11 -19.28 -13.50
N PRO A 54 -2.57 -20.45 -14.00
CA PRO A 54 -3.05 -21.54 -13.16
C PRO A 54 -1.98 -22.11 -12.20
N ASN A 55 -0.71 -21.96 -12.56
CA ASN A 55 0.43 -22.41 -11.74
C ASN A 55 1.05 -21.25 -10.92
N PHE A 56 0.24 -20.29 -10.52
CA PHE A 56 0.68 -19.09 -9.81
C PHE A 56 1.45 -19.41 -8.53
N ASN A 57 2.65 -18.85 -8.41
CA ASN A 57 3.49 -18.90 -7.22
C ASN A 57 3.65 -17.49 -6.63
N LYS A 58 3.11 -17.27 -5.43
CA LYS A 58 3.20 -15.98 -4.72
C LYS A 58 4.63 -15.49 -4.55
N HIS A 59 5.56 -16.40 -4.28
CA HIS A 59 6.96 -16.06 -4.04
C HIS A 59 7.63 -15.43 -5.27
N GLU A 60 7.25 -15.83 -6.47
CA GLU A 60 7.79 -15.25 -7.70
C GLU A 60 7.34 -13.79 -7.87
N VAL A 61 6.07 -13.49 -7.62
CA VAL A 61 5.56 -12.11 -7.64
C VAL A 61 6.23 -11.26 -6.58
N PHE A 62 6.40 -11.79 -5.36
CA PHE A 62 7.12 -11.08 -4.30
C PHE A 62 8.58 -10.82 -4.68
N HIS A 63 9.25 -11.80 -5.26
CA HIS A 63 10.62 -11.66 -5.72
C HIS A 63 10.73 -10.57 -6.80
N LEU A 64 9.80 -10.56 -7.76
CA LEU A 64 9.74 -9.55 -8.80
C LEU A 64 9.56 -8.15 -8.22
N ILE A 65 8.59 -7.96 -7.30
CA ILE A 65 8.32 -6.68 -6.66
C ILE A 65 9.52 -6.21 -5.82
N ARG A 66 10.17 -7.11 -5.07
CA ARG A 66 11.35 -6.80 -4.27
C ARG A 66 12.56 -6.33 -5.08
N ASN A 67 12.62 -6.73 -6.34
CA ASN A 67 13.70 -6.36 -7.26
C ASN A 67 13.39 -5.12 -8.10
N ILE A 68 12.24 -4.47 -7.88
CA ILE A 68 11.95 -3.19 -8.53
C ILE A 68 12.97 -2.15 -8.06
N SER A 69 13.68 -1.58 -9.01
CA SER A 69 14.61 -0.47 -8.77
C SER A 69 13.92 0.83 -9.16
N GLY A 70 13.50 1.61 -8.17
CA GLY A 70 12.75 2.85 -8.40
C GLY A 70 12.09 3.38 -7.13
N HIS A 71 11.25 4.37 -7.31
CA HIS A 71 10.40 4.97 -6.28
C HIS A 71 8.96 4.60 -6.56
N PHE A 72 8.36 3.79 -5.70
CA PHE A 72 7.04 3.25 -6.00
C PHE A 72 6.24 2.83 -4.77
N ALA A 73 4.95 2.73 -4.99
CA ALA A 73 4.04 1.96 -4.15
C ALA A 73 3.14 1.11 -5.04
N ILE A 74 2.87 -0.11 -4.62
CA ILE A 74 2.04 -1.07 -5.34
C ILE A 74 1.07 -1.75 -4.38
N VAL A 75 -0.19 -1.90 -4.82
CA VAL A 75 -1.19 -2.73 -4.15
C VAL A 75 -1.73 -3.71 -5.16
N VAL A 76 -1.67 -4.98 -4.85
CA VAL A 76 -2.18 -6.09 -5.68
C VAL A 76 -3.33 -6.74 -4.96
N GLU A 77 -4.49 -6.78 -5.59
CA GLU A 77 -5.70 -7.44 -5.10
C GLU A 77 -6.08 -8.61 -5.99
N THR A 78 -6.42 -9.70 -5.36
CA THR A 78 -7.02 -10.87 -5.99
C THR A 78 -8.31 -11.24 -5.24
N ASN A 79 -9.07 -12.20 -5.72
CA ASN A 79 -10.28 -12.68 -5.03
C ASN A 79 -10.04 -13.20 -3.62
N THR A 80 -8.81 -13.59 -3.27
CA THR A 80 -8.53 -14.31 -2.01
C THR A 80 -7.57 -13.58 -1.07
N TRP A 81 -6.82 -12.60 -1.57
CA TRP A 81 -5.84 -11.86 -0.79
C TRP A 81 -5.50 -10.51 -1.43
N VAL A 82 -4.95 -9.63 -0.62
CA VAL A 82 -4.33 -8.38 -1.05
C VAL A 82 -2.90 -8.33 -0.53
N MET A 83 -2.02 -7.72 -1.31
CA MET A 83 -0.65 -7.39 -0.94
C MET A 83 -0.41 -5.91 -1.19
N ALA A 84 0.35 -5.29 -0.31
CA ALA A 84 0.85 -3.93 -0.49
C ALA A 84 2.36 -3.90 -0.29
N ALA A 85 3.06 -3.15 -1.13
CA ALA A 85 4.49 -2.95 -1.01
C ALA A 85 4.87 -1.51 -1.37
N VAL A 86 5.95 -1.01 -0.75
CA VAL A 86 6.54 0.29 -1.01
C VAL A 86 8.05 0.14 -1.25
N ASP A 87 8.65 1.12 -1.88
CA ASP A 87 10.11 1.18 -2.00
C ASP A 87 10.79 1.34 -0.64
N LYS A 88 12.12 1.16 -0.59
CA LYS A 88 12.92 1.14 0.66
C LYS A 88 12.85 2.41 1.49
N ILE A 89 12.52 3.53 0.89
CA ILE A 89 12.45 4.83 1.56
C ILE A 89 11.02 5.37 1.64
N CYS A 90 10.04 4.55 1.27
CA CYS A 90 8.61 4.87 1.34
C CYS A 90 8.26 6.19 0.65
N THR A 91 8.79 6.41 -0.56
CA THR A 91 8.60 7.65 -1.32
C THR A 91 7.12 7.94 -1.58
N VAL A 92 6.35 6.90 -1.88
CA VAL A 92 4.90 6.96 -2.03
C VAL A 92 4.26 6.21 -0.87
N PRO A 93 3.58 6.89 0.06
CA PRO A 93 3.07 6.24 1.25
C PRO A 93 1.84 5.38 0.97
N ILE A 94 1.77 4.23 1.65
CA ILE A 94 0.55 3.43 1.82
C ILE A 94 0.23 3.41 3.31
N PHE A 95 -1.04 3.58 3.63
CA PHE A 95 -1.55 3.54 5.00
C PHE A 95 -2.45 2.33 5.21
N LEU A 96 -2.35 1.77 6.41
CA LEU A 96 -3.09 0.60 6.85
C LEU A 96 -3.84 0.92 8.13
N ALA A 97 -5.08 0.44 8.24
CA ALA A 97 -5.83 0.46 9.48
C ALA A 97 -6.59 -0.86 9.63
N GLU A 98 -6.72 -1.34 10.85
CA GLU A 98 -7.58 -2.47 11.17
C GLU A 98 -8.83 -1.98 11.88
N CYS A 99 -10.00 -2.34 11.35
CA CYS A 99 -11.27 -1.99 11.93
C CYS A 99 -12.21 -3.20 11.90
N ARG A 100 -12.63 -3.66 13.09
CA ARG A 100 -13.55 -4.81 13.25
C ARG A 100 -13.10 -6.08 12.51
N GLY A 101 -11.78 -6.35 12.52
CA GLY A 101 -11.19 -7.53 11.88
C GLY A 101 -11.09 -7.44 10.34
N VAL A 102 -11.31 -6.25 9.77
CA VAL A 102 -11.09 -5.95 8.35
C VAL A 102 -9.91 -4.99 8.23
N PHE A 103 -8.99 -5.28 7.31
CA PHE A 103 -7.88 -4.39 7.00
C PHE A 103 -8.30 -3.39 5.91
N PHE A 104 -8.10 -2.13 6.20
CA PHE A 104 -8.30 -1.03 5.27
C PHE A 104 -6.95 -0.57 4.75
N ILE A 105 -6.86 -0.39 3.45
CA ILE A 105 -5.65 0.04 2.73
C ILE A 105 -5.98 1.31 1.96
N SER A 106 -5.15 2.34 2.09
CA SER A 106 -5.32 3.59 1.35
C SER A 106 -3.98 4.28 1.09
N ASN A 107 -3.95 5.10 0.06
CA ASN A 107 -2.86 6.04 -0.20
C ASN A 107 -3.01 7.35 0.60
N HIS A 108 -4.02 7.46 1.47
CA HIS A 108 -4.29 8.68 2.24
C HIS A 108 -4.85 8.37 3.63
N ALA A 109 -4.09 8.71 4.69
CA ALA A 109 -4.48 8.42 6.08
C ALA A 109 -5.82 9.03 6.50
N HIS A 110 -6.19 10.19 5.96
CA HIS A 110 -7.45 10.85 6.30
C HIS A 110 -8.67 10.09 5.77
N ILE A 111 -8.55 9.36 4.67
CA ILE A 111 -9.60 8.46 4.19
C ILE A 111 -9.81 7.35 5.22
N LEU A 112 -8.74 6.69 5.65
CA LEU A 112 -8.83 5.63 6.66
C LEU A 112 -9.41 6.13 7.97
N LYS A 113 -9.09 7.37 8.35
CA LYS A 113 -9.72 8.00 9.53
C LYS A 113 -11.24 8.04 9.39
N LYS A 114 -11.78 8.41 8.23
CA LYS A 114 -13.22 8.47 7.96
C LYS A 114 -13.83 7.08 7.92
N GLU A 115 -13.26 6.17 7.13
CA GLU A 115 -13.76 4.80 6.95
C GLU A 115 -13.79 4.00 8.26
N CYS A 116 -12.75 4.15 9.08
CA CYS A 116 -12.64 3.49 10.38
C CYS A 116 -13.29 4.28 11.52
N ASN A 117 -13.94 5.40 11.23
CA ASN A 117 -14.57 6.30 12.20
C ASN A 117 -13.65 6.61 13.41
N ILE A 118 -12.38 6.96 13.11
CA ILE A 118 -11.37 7.29 14.13
C ILE A 118 -11.64 8.69 14.65
N ARG A 119 -11.82 8.81 15.96
CA ARG A 119 -12.17 10.05 16.64
C ARG A 119 -10.96 10.97 16.81
N LYS A 120 -11.22 12.26 17.07
CA LYS A 120 -10.16 13.25 17.30
C LYS A 120 -9.35 13.00 18.58
N ASP A 121 -9.94 12.34 19.56
CA ASP A 121 -9.29 11.97 20.82
C ASP A 121 -8.40 10.72 20.71
N GLU A 122 -8.42 10.02 19.57
CA GLU A 122 -7.53 8.89 19.26
C GLU A 122 -6.21 9.34 18.60
N LEU A 123 -5.78 10.58 18.83
CA LEU A 123 -4.51 11.09 18.31
C LEU A 123 -3.31 10.45 18.99
N ASN A 124 -2.29 10.17 18.20
CA ASN A 124 -0.99 9.71 18.70
C ASN A 124 -0.16 10.92 19.17
N LEU A 125 -0.14 11.15 20.47
CA LEU A 125 0.58 12.30 21.05
C LEU A 125 2.08 12.27 20.74
N LEU A 126 2.71 11.09 20.76
CA LEU A 126 4.12 10.96 20.44
C LEU A 126 4.39 11.35 18.97
N ALA A 127 3.57 10.84 18.04
CA ALA A 127 3.68 11.24 16.63
C ALA A 127 3.41 12.73 16.43
N SER A 128 2.49 13.32 17.19
CA SER A 128 2.23 14.76 17.15
C SER A 128 3.43 15.59 17.62
N LEU A 129 4.13 15.14 18.67
CA LEU A 129 5.39 15.76 19.13
C LEU A 129 6.50 15.60 18.08
N GLU A 130 6.67 14.41 17.50
CA GLU A 130 7.66 14.17 16.44
C GLU A 130 7.44 15.13 15.25
N VAL A 131 6.19 15.28 14.79
CA VAL A 131 5.85 16.21 13.69
C VAL A 131 6.12 17.66 14.11
N SER A 132 5.82 18.05 15.36
CA SER A 132 6.08 19.41 15.84
C SER A 132 7.56 19.74 15.92
N MET A 133 8.41 18.76 16.21
CA MET A 133 9.85 18.94 16.39
C MET A 133 10.64 18.80 15.08
N SER A 134 10.26 17.88 14.21
CA SER A 134 11.02 17.48 13.03
C SER A 134 10.26 17.58 11.70
N GLY A 135 8.95 17.80 11.74
CA GLY A 135 8.09 17.87 10.56
C GLY A 135 7.61 16.52 10.04
N TYR A 136 8.02 15.39 10.63
CA TYR A 136 7.65 14.04 10.20
C TYR A 136 7.54 13.07 11.39
N THR A 137 6.93 11.91 11.16
CA THR A 137 6.85 10.82 12.14
C THR A 137 7.94 9.78 11.89
N ILE A 138 8.43 9.15 12.95
CA ILE A 138 9.46 8.11 12.88
C ILE A 138 8.79 6.73 12.82
N GLY A 139 9.26 5.87 11.90
CA GLY A 139 8.77 4.52 11.71
C GLY A 139 7.36 4.49 11.10
N ASP A 140 6.61 3.44 11.38
CA ASP A 140 5.26 3.20 10.85
C ASP A 140 4.17 4.11 11.43
N LYS A 141 4.50 4.98 12.36
CA LYS A 141 3.54 5.85 13.07
C LYS A 141 2.88 6.86 12.14
N THR A 142 1.63 7.18 12.48
CA THR A 142 0.92 8.34 11.93
C THR A 142 0.34 9.17 13.09
N LEU A 143 -0.28 10.31 12.78
CA LEU A 143 -0.99 11.13 13.77
C LEU A 143 -2.17 10.40 14.45
N TYR A 144 -2.53 9.20 14.00
CA TYR A 144 -3.61 8.39 14.55
C TYR A 144 -3.07 7.05 15.01
N HIS A 145 -3.34 6.63 16.24
CA HIS A 145 -2.85 5.36 16.80
C HIS A 145 -3.20 4.13 15.95
N ARG A 146 -4.41 4.13 15.36
CA ARG A 146 -4.95 3.00 14.60
C ARG A 146 -4.57 2.98 13.13
N ILE A 147 -3.90 4.02 12.65
CA ILE A 147 -3.43 4.10 11.27
C ILE A 147 -1.91 3.96 11.27
N LYS A 148 -1.42 3.02 10.49
CA LYS A 148 0.00 2.76 10.32
C LYS A 148 0.42 3.07 8.89
N ARG A 149 1.64 3.58 8.72
CA ARG A 149 2.29 3.66 7.42
C ARG A 149 2.96 2.31 7.11
N LEU A 150 2.87 1.85 5.88
CA LEU A 150 3.64 0.71 5.41
C LEU A 150 5.10 1.14 5.21
N GLU A 151 6.05 0.35 5.70
CA GLU A 151 7.51 0.59 5.59
C GLU A 151 8.21 -0.55 4.89
#